data_d75d46283a3c33a668d6a47c80208886
#
_entry.id   d75d46283a3c33a668d6a47c80208886
#
_cell.length_a   1.000
_cell.length_b   1.000
_cell.length_c   1.000
_cell.angle_alpha   90.00
_cell.angle_beta   90.00
_cell.angle_gamma   90.00
#
_symmetry.space_group_name_H-M   'P 1'
#
loop_
_entity.id
_entity.type
_entity.pdbx_description
1 polymer ?
#
loop_
_entity_poly.entity_id
_entity_poly.type
_entity_poly.pdbx_seq_one_letter_code
_entity_poly.pdbx_strand_id
1 'polypeptide(L)'
;MDNKYVKIHSLLRMFAALIAIAAFISMFVAKQAQHQDTRFFGDVIADFNNGAFFGGSDKLWAHGNFISFIGYLLILVGGLAGLAFVFVDEMIGKDLTKKLSFVVAGAILLGAISLFLFGPLFNAFNDRKDMVTSAAPIVFGVLAVIAACGNAAAPILEEKGY
;
A
#
# COMPACT_ATOMS: atom_id res chain seq x y z
N MET A 1 26.58 -11.31 -27.46
CA MET A 1 26.40 -9.99 -26.78
C MET A 1 25.06 -10.01 -26.10
N ASP A 2 25.03 -10.38 -24.82
CA ASP A 2 23.79 -10.42 -24.07
C ASP A 2 23.31 -8.99 -23.84
N ASN A 3 22.18 -8.67 -24.44
CA ASN A 3 21.55 -7.36 -24.25
C ASN A 3 21.15 -7.20 -22.79
N LYS A 4 21.95 -6.46 -22.04
CA LYS A 4 21.70 -6.02 -20.66
C LYS A 4 20.57 -4.97 -20.57
N TYR A 5 19.52 -5.11 -21.33
CA TYR A 5 18.35 -4.27 -21.11
C TYR A 5 17.55 -4.86 -19.96
N VAL A 6 17.38 -4.08 -18.89
CA VAL A 6 16.46 -4.43 -17.81
C VAL A 6 15.08 -4.59 -18.43
N LYS A 7 14.53 -5.79 -18.34
CA LYS A 7 13.24 -6.10 -18.94
C LYS A 7 12.12 -5.29 -18.28
N ILE A 8 11.16 -4.82 -19.05
CA ILE A 8 10.09 -3.94 -18.59
C ILE A 8 9.31 -4.57 -17.42
N HIS A 9 9.04 -5.86 -17.45
CA HIS A 9 8.35 -6.55 -16.36
C HIS A 9 9.12 -6.51 -15.04
N SER A 10 10.46 -6.60 -15.08
CA SER A 10 11.30 -6.47 -13.89
C SER A 10 11.27 -5.04 -13.34
N LEU A 11 11.30 -4.02 -14.20
CA LEU A 11 11.17 -2.63 -13.79
C LEU A 11 9.82 -2.35 -13.10
N LEU A 12 8.73 -2.90 -13.61
CA LEU A 12 7.41 -2.75 -12.99
C LEU A 12 7.38 -3.32 -11.57
N ARG A 13 7.97 -4.51 -11.36
CA ARG A 13 8.06 -5.15 -10.04
C ARG A 13 8.95 -4.36 -9.08
N MET A 14 10.10 -3.85 -9.56
CA MET A 14 10.97 -2.97 -8.76
C MET A 14 10.26 -1.69 -8.35
N PHE A 15 9.54 -1.05 -9.28
CA PHE A 15 8.78 0.15 -9.00
C PHE A 15 7.65 -0.10 -7.99
N ALA A 16 6.94 -1.22 -8.12
CA ALA A 16 5.93 -1.62 -7.16
C ALA A 16 6.50 -1.83 -5.75
N ALA A 17 7.69 -2.42 -5.63
CA ALA A 17 8.36 -2.58 -4.35
C ALA A 17 8.78 -1.25 -3.73
N LEU A 18 9.28 -0.31 -4.52
CA LEU A 18 9.62 1.04 -4.04
C LEU A 18 8.39 1.78 -3.51
N ILE A 19 7.27 1.71 -4.23
CA ILE A 19 6.00 2.27 -3.76
C ILE A 19 5.58 1.63 -2.44
N ALA A 20 5.69 0.31 -2.34
CA ALA A 20 5.29 -0.44 -1.15
C ALA A 20 6.12 -0.03 0.09
N ILE A 21 7.43 0.12 -0.08
CA ILE A 21 8.34 0.59 0.99
C ILE A 21 7.99 2.04 1.37
N ALA A 22 7.79 2.93 0.39
CA ALA A 22 7.44 4.32 0.63
C ALA A 22 6.08 4.44 1.36
N ALA A 23 5.08 3.65 0.95
CA ALA A 23 3.79 3.58 1.63
C ALA A 23 3.95 3.15 3.08
N PHE A 24 4.72 2.11 3.35
CA PHE A 24 4.95 1.63 4.69
C PHE A 24 5.69 2.66 5.57
N ILE A 25 6.70 3.33 5.03
CA ILE A 25 7.40 4.42 5.74
C ILE A 25 6.43 5.57 6.03
N SER A 26 5.54 5.92 5.08
CA SER A 26 4.58 7.01 5.27
C SER A 26 3.65 6.78 6.46
N MET A 27 3.39 5.52 6.81
CA MET A 27 2.63 5.15 7.98
C MET A 27 3.22 5.74 9.28
N PHE A 28 4.52 5.92 9.36
CA PHE A 28 5.20 6.42 10.56
C PHE A 28 5.40 7.94 10.57
N VAL A 29 5.47 8.56 9.39
CA VAL A 29 5.87 9.98 9.27
C VAL A 29 4.77 10.90 8.79
N ALA A 30 3.72 10.34 8.17
CA ALA A 30 2.64 11.13 7.59
C ALA A 30 1.35 11.05 8.41
N LYS A 31 0.53 12.09 8.31
CA LYS A 31 -0.79 12.12 8.93
C LYS A 31 -1.74 11.16 8.22
N GLN A 32 -2.45 10.34 8.97
CA GLN A 32 -3.31 9.30 8.41
C GLN A 32 -4.80 9.64 8.47
N ALA A 33 -5.22 10.34 9.51
CA ALA A 33 -6.57 10.87 9.65
C ALA A 33 -6.53 12.32 10.14
N GLN A 34 -7.60 13.04 9.90
CA GLN A 34 -7.75 14.43 10.31
C GLN A 34 -9.21 14.71 10.67
N HIS A 35 -9.44 15.70 11.54
CA HIS A 35 -10.78 16.17 11.82
C HIS A 35 -11.42 16.78 10.57
N GLN A 36 -12.69 16.49 10.36
CA GLN A 36 -13.51 17.18 9.38
C GLN A 36 -13.85 18.55 9.92
N ASP A 37 -12.99 19.53 9.70
CA ASP A 37 -13.35 20.92 10.02
C ASP A 37 -14.25 21.48 8.90
N THR A 38 -15.37 22.07 9.31
CA THR A 38 -16.33 22.70 8.40
C THR A 38 -15.88 24.05 7.87
N ARG A 39 -14.73 24.54 8.26
CA ARG A 39 -14.17 25.81 7.80
C ARG A 39 -13.32 25.61 6.55
N PHE A 40 -13.70 26.29 5.49
CA PHE A 40 -13.18 26.14 4.13
C PHE A 40 -11.66 26.39 3.97
N PHE A 41 -10.99 26.99 4.94
CA PHE A 41 -9.55 27.20 5.05
C PHE A 41 -9.09 27.22 6.52
N GLY A 42 -9.84 26.58 7.41
CA GLY A 42 -9.50 26.50 8.82
C GLY A 42 -8.32 25.56 9.08
N ASP A 43 -7.61 25.81 10.13
CA ASP A 43 -6.53 24.97 10.60
C ASP A 43 -7.00 23.52 10.71
N VAL A 44 -6.54 22.71 9.78
CA VAL A 44 -6.73 21.27 9.85
C VAL A 44 -5.86 20.80 11.01
N ILE A 45 -6.48 20.68 12.17
CA ILE A 45 -5.85 20.07 13.33
C ILE A 45 -5.67 18.60 12.98
N ALA A 46 -4.50 18.29 12.53
CA ALA A 46 -4.17 16.94 12.19
C ALA A 46 -3.74 16.20 13.44
N ASP A 47 -4.69 15.57 14.05
CA ASP A 47 -4.52 14.91 15.34
C ASP A 47 -3.88 13.53 15.23
N PHE A 48 -3.67 13.02 14.04
CA PHE A 48 -3.20 11.67 13.85
C PHE A 48 -2.03 11.55 12.89
N ASN A 49 -0.84 11.57 13.44
CA ASN A 49 0.28 10.88 12.82
C ASN A 49 0.36 9.45 13.40
N ASN A 50 0.96 8.55 12.68
CA ASN A 50 1.06 7.15 13.10
C ASN A 50 2.08 6.87 14.21
N GLY A 51 2.77 7.84 14.74
CA GLY A 51 3.41 7.71 16.03
C GLY A 51 2.42 7.16 17.08
N ALA A 52 1.12 7.38 16.84
CA ALA A 52 0.04 6.79 17.59
C ALA A 52 -0.11 5.26 17.45
N PHE A 53 0.36 4.64 16.39
CA PHE A 53 0.36 3.17 16.31
C PHE A 53 1.32 2.53 17.33
N PHE A 54 2.39 3.24 17.72
CA PHE A 54 3.46 2.68 18.53
C PHE A 54 3.73 3.41 19.84
N GLY A 55 2.89 4.34 20.29
CA GLY A 55 3.08 4.96 21.59
C GLY A 55 2.62 6.39 21.77
N GLY A 56 1.85 6.95 20.86
CA GLY A 56 1.46 8.37 20.91
C GLY A 56 0.29 8.74 21.79
N SER A 57 -0.62 7.87 22.10
CA SER A 57 -1.61 7.95 23.17
C SER A 57 -2.24 6.60 23.37
N ASP A 58 -2.37 6.19 24.61
CA ASP A 58 -2.80 4.85 25.03
C ASP A 58 -4.18 4.43 24.51
N LYS A 59 -4.96 5.35 24.00
CA LYS A 59 -6.33 5.11 23.55
C LYS A 59 -6.47 4.73 22.08
N LEU A 60 -5.44 4.91 21.28
CA LEU A 60 -5.50 4.74 19.82
C LEU A 60 -5.15 3.35 19.31
N TRP A 61 -4.38 2.62 20.05
CA TRP A 61 -4.06 1.22 19.78
C TRP A 61 -5.27 0.31 19.78
N ALA A 62 -6.26 0.65 20.57
CA ALA A 62 -7.30 -0.31 20.94
C ALA A 62 -8.33 -0.55 19.83
N HIS A 63 -8.57 0.37 18.89
CA HIS A 63 -9.88 0.37 18.28
C HIS A 63 -9.97 0.57 16.76
N GLY A 64 -9.11 0.22 15.91
CA GLY A 64 -9.47 0.27 14.49
C GLY A 64 -8.34 0.58 13.53
N ASN A 65 -7.26 1.09 14.02
CA ASN A 65 -6.06 1.32 13.22
C ASN A 65 -5.40 0.01 12.83
N PHE A 66 -5.69 -1.09 13.53
CA PHE A 66 -5.14 -2.41 13.23
C PHE A 66 -5.49 -2.90 11.83
N ILE A 67 -6.69 -2.64 11.33
CA ILE A 67 -7.08 -3.01 9.96
C ILE A 67 -6.25 -2.23 8.94
N SER A 68 -6.08 -0.92 9.16
CA SER A 68 -5.24 -0.09 8.29
C SER A 68 -3.77 -0.49 8.37
N PHE A 69 -3.27 -0.88 9.55
CA PHE A 69 -1.93 -1.44 9.70
C PHE A 69 -1.74 -2.73 8.88
N ILE A 70 -2.69 -3.64 8.94
CA ILE A 70 -2.71 -4.84 8.06
C ILE A 70 -2.71 -4.43 6.60
N GLY A 71 -3.45 -3.38 6.22
CA GLY A 71 -3.45 -2.84 4.86
C GLY A 71 -2.05 -2.40 4.40
N TYR A 72 -1.34 -1.66 5.22
CA TYR A 72 0.05 -1.28 4.95
C TYR A 72 0.99 -2.50 4.86
N LEU A 73 0.80 -3.50 5.72
CA LEU A 73 1.56 -4.75 5.65
C LEU A 73 1.28 -5.52 4.36
N LEU A 74 0.01 -5.59 3.93
CA LEU A 74 -0.34 -6.25 2.66
C LEU A 74 0.32 -5.56 1.46
N ILE A 75 0.38 -4.24 1.46
CA ILE A 75 1.07 -3.47 0.42
C ILE A 75 2.58 -3.79 0.46
N LEU A 76 3.21 -3.72 1.64
CA LEU A 76 4.63 -3.98 1.80
C LEU A 76 5.00 -5.40 1.39
N VAL A 77 4.35 -6.40 1.98
CA VAL A 77 4.63 -7.82 1.71
C VAL A 77 4.33 -8.14 0.25
N GLY A 78 3.23 -7.61 -0.30
CA GLY A 78 2.88 -7.78 -1.71
C GLY A 78 3.93 -7.18 -2.64
N GLY A 79 4.36 -5.94 -2.39
CA GLY A 79 5.40 -5.29 -3.19
C GLY A 79 6.74 -6.04 -3.15
N LEU A 80 7.18 -6.48 -1.97
CA LEU A 80 8.41 -7.26 -1.80
C LEU A 80 8.31 -8.66 -2.42
N ALA A 81 7.16 -9.33 -2.30
CA ALA A 81 6.92 -10.62 -2.95
C ALA A 81 6.94 -10.48 -4.48
N GLY A 82 6.33 -9.42 -5.03
CA GLY A 82 6.41 -9.12 -6.45
C GLY A 82 7.85 -8.91 -6.93
N LEU A 83 8.68 -8.22 -6.14
CA LEU A 83 10.11 -8.07 -6.42
C LEU A 83 10.86 -9.41 -6.37
N ALA A 84 10.56 -10.25 -5.38
CA ALA A 84 11.20 -11.56 -5.24
C ALA A 84 11.01 -12.43 -6.50
N PHE A 85 9.88 -12.30 -7.20
CA PHE A 85 9.63 -13.05 -8.44
C PHE A 85 10.63 -12.70 -9.56
N VAL A 86 11.30 -11.55 -9.52
CA VAL A 86 12.36 -11.22 -10.48
C VAL A 86 13.57 -12.18 -10.36
N PHE A 87 13.75 -12.75 -9.16
CA PHE A 87 14.89 -13.61 -8.85
C PHE A 87 14.56 -15.10 -8.82
N VAL A 88 13.29 -15.45 -8.62
CA VAL A 88 12.91 -16.85 -8.37
C VAL A 88 11.97 -17.44 -9.43
N ASP A 89 11.58 -16.67 -10.44
CA ASP A 89 10.64 -17.12 -11.48
C ASP A 89 11.15 -18.34 -12.26
N GLU A 90 12.46 -18.42 -12.53
CA GLU A 90 13.09 -19.57 -13.17
C GLU A 90 13.01 -20.83 -12.28
N MET A 91 13.04 -20.66 -10.95
CA MET A 91 13.02 -21.78 -9.99
C MET A 91 11.63 -22.35 -9.79
N ILE A 92 10.61 -21.49 -9.73
CA ILE A 92 9.24 -21.90 -9.41
C ILE A 92 8.36 -22.11 -10.66
N GLY A 93 8.84 -21.71 -11.82
CA GLY A 93 8.17 -21.84 -13.10
C GLY A 93 7.17 -20.71 -13.42
N LYS A 94 7.12 -20.34 -14.69
CA LYS A 94 6.36 -19.15 -15.17
C LYS A 94 4.88 -19.19 -14.87
N ASP A 95 4.23 -20.36 -14.96
CA ASP A 95 2.80 -20.51 -14.68
C ASP A 95 2.48 -20.21 -13.22
N LEU A 96 3.31 -20.68 -12.29
CA LEU A 96 3.12 -20.44 -10.88
C LEU A 96 3.42 -18.98 -10.53
N THR A 97 4.51 -18.41 -11.07
CA THR A 97 4.84 -16.99 -10.92
C THR A 97 3.70 -16.11 -11.40
N LYS A 98 3.08 -16.42 -12.53
CA LYS A 98 1.92 -15.69 -13.05
C LYS A 98 0.74 -15.72 -12.08
N LYS A 99 0.34 -16.89 -11.60
CA LYS A 99 -0.75 -17.04 -10.63
C LYS A 99 -0.47 -16.29 -9.34
N LEU A 100 0.74 -16.42 -8.80
CA LEU A 100 1.16 -15.73 -7.59
C LEU A 100 1.21 -14.20 -7.78
N SER A 101 1.60 -13.70 -8.95
CA SER A 101 1.58 -12.26 -9.26
C SER A 101 0.17 -11.68 -9.19
N PHE A 102 -0.86 -12.41 -9.61
CA PHE A 102 -2.25 -11.97 -9.43
C PHE A 102 -2.69 -11.99 -7.97
N VAL A 103 -2.27 -12.99 -7.19
CA VAL A 103 -2.54 -13.03 -5.75
C VAL A 103 -1.89 -11.84 -5.05
N VAL A 104 -0.64 -11.56 -5.37
CA VAL A 104 0.10 -10.40 -4.85
C VAL A 104 -0.59 -9.08 -5.22
N ALA A 105 -1.00 -8.93 -6.48
CA ALA A 105 -1.74 -7.76 -6.92
C ALA A 105 -3.06 -7.59 -6.15
N GLY A 106 -3.78 -8.69 -5.92
CA GLY A 106 -4.99 -8.69 -5.09
C GLY A 106 -4.73 -8.27 -3.65
N ALA A 107 -3.65 -8.76 -3.03
CA ALA A 107 -3.26 -8.36 -1.68
C ALA A 107 -2.93 -6.86 -1.59
N ILE A 108 -2.19 -6.32 -2.56
CA ILE A 108 -1.88 -4.88 -2.63
C ILE A 108 -3.17 -4.06 -2.81
N LEU A 109 -4.12 -4.51 -3.64
CA LEU A 109 -5.41 -3.83 -3.82
C LEU A 109 -6.23 -3.80 -2.54
N LEU A 110 -6.29 -4.91 -1.79
CA LEU A 110 -6.97 -4.95 -0.49
C LEU A 110 -6.32 -3.97 0.50
N GLY A 111 -4.99 -3.90 0.50
CA GLY A 111 -4.26 -2.90 1.26
C GLY A 111 -4.63 -1.47 0.85
N ALA A 112 -4.67 -1.17 -0.45
CA ALA A 112 -5.06 0.15 -0.95
C ALA A 112 -6.48 0.55 -0.52
N ILE A 113 -7.43 -0.38 -0.58
CA ILE A 113 -8.81 -0.15 -0.12
C ILE A 113 -8.82 0.24 1.37
N SER A 114 -8.04 -0.45 2.20
CA SER A 114 -7.97 -0.12 3.63
C SER A 114 -7.39 1.28 3.88
N LEU A 115 -6.48 1.75 3.04
CA LEU A 115 -5.94 3.11 3.12
C LEU A 115 -7.00 4.16 2.76
N PHE A 116 -7.77 3.94 1.70
CA PHE A 116 -8.87 4.85 1.35
C PHE A 116 -9.93 4.93 2.44
N LEU A 117 -10.18 3.82 3.13
CA LEU A 117 -11.16 3.71 4.19
C LEU A 117 -10.61 4.05 5.58
N PHE A 118 -9.40 4.62 5.69
CA PHE A 118 -8.75 4.88 6.98
C PHE A 118 -9.65 5.68 7.93
N GLY A 119 -10.16 6.82 7.50
CA GLY A 119 -11.05 7.67 8.31
C GLY A 119 -12.36 6.97 8.69
N PRO A 120 -13.14 6.44 7.75
CA PRO A 120 -14.34 5.66 8.04
C PRO A 120 -14.12 4.47 8.97
N LEU A 121 -13.05 3.69 8.77
CA LEU A 121 -12.70 2.59 9.66
C LEU A 121 -12.37 3.08 11.05
N PHE A 122 -11.57 4.15 11.15
CA PHE A 122 -11.26 4.76 12.43
C PHE A 122 -12.52 5.20 13.18
N ASN A 123 -13.45 5.86 12.49
CA ASN A 123 -14.71 6.29 13.07
C ASN A 123 -15.54 5.11 13.57
N ALA A 124 -15.65 4.05 12.77
CA ALA A 124 -16.46 2.89 13.09
C ALA A 124 -15.99 2.16 14.36
N PHE A 125 -14.66 2.11 14.58
CA PHE A 125 -14.10 1.40 15.71
C PHE A 125 -13.89 2.25 16.97
N ASN A 126 -13.98 3.58 16.86
CA ASN A 126 -13.74 4.52 17.97
C ASN A 126 -14.99 5.31 18.38
N ASP A 127 -16.19 4.93 17.90
CA ASP A 127 -17.43 5.65 18.12
C ASP A 127 -17.34 7.16 17.80
N ARG A 128 -16.54 7.50 16.79
CA ARG A 128 -16.38 8.85 16.27
C ARG A 128 -17.11 9.01 14.94
N LYS A 129 -17.36 10.27 14.54
CA LYS A 129 -18.01 10.59 13.26
C LYS A 129 -17.32 11.75 12.52
N ASP A 130 -16.28 12.27 13.10
CA ASP A 130 -15.64 13.54 12.73
C ASP A 130 -14.29 13.37 12.05
N MET A 131 -13.81 12.13 11.90
CA MET A 131 -12.52 11.86 11.27
C MET A 131 -12.66 11.51 9.79
N VAL A 132 -11.82 12.10 8.97
CA VAL A 132 -11.70 11.79 7.53
C VAL A 132 -10.30 11.27 7.21
N THR A 133 -10.19 10.51 6.13
CA THR A 133 -8.90 10.04 5.64
C THR A 133 -8.07 11.23 5.17
N SER A 134 -6.84 11.35 5.65
CA SER A 134 -5.95 12.44 5.24
C SER A 134 -5.38 12.21 3.83
N ALA A 135 -4.63 13.20 3.32
CA ALA A 135 -4.05 13.11 1.98
C ALA A 135 -3.05 11.95 1.82
N ALA A 136 -2.26 11.65 2.85
CA ALA A 136 -1.22 10.62 2.73
C ALA A 136 -1.75 9.21 2.43
N PRO A 137 -2.71 8.64 3.17
CA PRO A 137 -3.30 7.35 2.81
C PRO A 137 -3.97 7.36 1.44
N ILE A 138 -4.57 8.48 1.03
CA ILE A 138 -5.19 8.59 -0.30
C ILE A 138 -4.12 8.49 -1.39
N VAL A 139 -3.05 9.28 -1.28
CA VAL A 139 -1.95 9.27 -2.25
C VAL A 139 -1.30 7.89 -2.33
N PHE A 140 -0.95 7.31 -1.18
CA PHE A 140 -0.34 5.98 -1.16
C PHE A 140 -1.31 4.87 -1.55
N GLY A 141 -2.61 5.04 -1.30
CA GLY A 141 -3.65 4.16 -1.82
C GLY A 141 -3.67 4.15 -3.35
N VAL A 142 -3.64 5.32 -3.99
CA VAL A 142 -3.57 5.44 -5.47
C VAL A 142 -2.27 4.82 -5.99
N LEU A 143 -1.13 5.12 -5.38
CA LEU A 143 0.16 4.52 -5.78
C LEU A 143 0.15 3.00 -5.61
N ALA A 144 -0.48 2.48 -4.56
CA ALA A 144 -0.62 1.03 -4.35
C ALA A 144 -1.50 0.38 -5.43
N VAL A 145 -2.56 1.04 -5.90
CA VAL A 145 -3.34 0.56 -7.05
C VAL A 145 -2.46 0.47 -8.30
N ILE A 146 -1.64 1.49 -8.57
CA ILE A 146 -0.69 1.48 -9.69
C ILE A 146 0.31 0.32 -9.55
N ALA A 147 0.85 0.11 -8.34
CA ALA A 147 1.76 -1.00 -8.05
C ALA A 147 1.09 -2.37 -8.25
N ALA A 148 -0.17 -2.53 -7.86
CA ALA A 148 -0.94 -3.74 -8.08
C ALA A 148 -1.13 -4.02 -9.58
N CYS A 149 -1.49 -2.99 -10.36
CA CYS A 149 -1.59 -3.09 -11.82
C CYS A 149 -0.25 -3.49 -12.45
N GLY A 150 0.85 -2.91 -11.98
CA GLY A 150 2.21 -3.27 -12.43
C GLY A 150 2.56 -4.73 -12.16
N ASN A 151 2.26 -5.24 -10.95
CA ASN A 151 2.47 -6.64 -10.60
C ASN A 151 1.59 -7.60 -11.41
N ALA A 152 0.35 -7.22 -11.72
CA ALA A 152 -0.55 -8.02 -12.56
C ALA A 152 -0.11 -8.00 -14.04
N ALA A 153 0.39 -6.88 -14.54
CA ALA A 153 0.84 -6.73 -15.92
C ALA A 153 2.19 -7.40 -16.19
N ALA A 154 3.07 -7.46 -15.20
CA ALA A 154 4.43 -7.97 -15.35
C ALA A 154 4.50 -9.37 -16.00
N PRO A 155 3.77 -10.40 -15.54
CA PRO A 155 3.85 -11.72 -16.15
C PRO A 155 3.25 -11.76 -17.58
N ILE A 156 2.30 -10.88 -17.89
CA ILE A 156 1.70 -10.77 -19.23
C ILE A 156 2.72 -10.19 -20.22
N LEU A 157 3.49 -9.19 -19.77
CA LEU A 157 4.54 -8.58 -20.57
C LEU A 157 5.72 -9.53 -20.75
N GLU A 158 6.05 -10.30 -19.73
CA GLU A 158 7.08 -11.33 -19.79
C GLU A 158 6.77 -12.41 -20.84
N GLU A 159 5.48 -12.88 -20.91
CA GLU A 159 5.02 -13.81 -21.93
C GLU A 159 5.16 -13.25 -23.37
N LYS A 160 5.02 -11.93 -23.52
CA LYS A 160 5.16 -11.24 -24.81
C LYS A 160 6.62 -10.87 -25.14
N GLY A 161 7.59 -11.15 -24.25
CA GLY A 161 9.00 -10.89 -24.47
C GLY A 161 9.46 -9.47 -24.16
N TYR A 162 8.68 -8.69 -23.41
CA TYR A 162 9.01 -7.32 -23.00
C TYR A 162 9.66 -7.21 -21.62
#